data_edea776ae76398fb88d87dc790f89430
#
_entry.id   edea776ae76398fb88d87dc790f89430
#
_cell.length_a   1.000
_cell.length_b   1.000
_cell.length_c   1.000
_cell.angle_alpha   90.00
_cell.angle_beta   90.00
_cell.angle_gamma   90.00
#
_symmetry.space_group_name_H-M   'P 1'
#
loop_
_entity.id
_entity.type
_entity.pdbx_description
1 polymer ?
#
loop_
_entity_poly.entity_id
_entity_poly.type
_entity_poly.pdbx_seq_one_letter_code
_entity_poly.pdbx_strand_id
1 'polypeptide(L)'
;MKRLLGIDYGKKRVGVAVSDPLKIFASPLETVPTANIVNYLKNYTSENEVEMFVVGYPVNMDNKPSEAAQYVDIFLKQLKKAFPSVPVVLEDERFTSVLAFQSLIDSGVKKMDKAAVDKVSAALILQTYMDRKK
;
A
#
# COMPACT_ATOMS: atom_id res chain seq x y z
N MET A 1 -2.08 -20.18 -2.72
CA MET A 1 -1.35 -19.69 -1.54
C MET A 1 -1.71 -18.22 -1.31
N LYS A 2 -1.89 -17.85 -0.06
CA LYS A 2 -2.34 -16.49 0.28
C LYS A 2 -1.20 -15.49 0.29
N ARG A 3 -1.48 -14.29 -0.19
CA ARG A 3 -0.51 -13.19 -0.24
C ARG A 3 -1.02 -11.99 0.54
N LEU A 4 -0.11 -11.10 0.93
CA LEU A 4 -0.46 -9.82 1.52
C LEU A 4 -0.46 -8.76 0.41
N LEU A 5 -1.39 -7.81 0.48
CA LEU A 5 -1.40 -6.64 -0.40
C LEU A 5 -1.04 -5.40 0.40
N GLY A 6 -0.12 -4.60 -0.14
CA GLY A 6 0.21 -3.29 0.40
C GLY A 6 -0.50 -2.22 -0.42
N ILE A 7 -1.02 -1.21 0.24
CA ILE A 7 -1.79 -0.15 -0.40
C ILE A 7 -1.32 1.22 0.09
N ASP A 8 -0.95 2.07 -0.85
CA ASP A 8 -0.65 3.47 -0.60
C ASP A 8 -1.75 4.31 -1.25
N TYR A 9 -2.72 4.73 -0.44
CA TYR A 9 -3.91 5.42 -0.93
C TYR A 9 -3.67 6.91 -1.09
N GLY A 10 -3.95 7.43 -2.29
CA GLY A 10 -3.89 8.86 -2.58
C GLY A 10 -5.20 9.35 -3.18
N LYS A 11 -5.36 10.66 -3.26
CA LYS A 11 -6.58 11.28 -3.81
C LYS A 11 -6.79 10.96 -5.28
N LYS A 12 -5.70 10.88 -6.05
CA LYS A 12 -5.76 10.67 -7.50
C LYS A 12 -5.36 9.27 -7.90
N ARG A 13 -4.40 8.69 -7.20
CA ARG A 13 -3.84 7.38 -7.53
C ARG A 13 -3.62 6.56 -6.28
N VAL A 14 -3.69 5.25 -6.44
CA VAL A 14 -3.42 4.30 -5.36
C VAL A 14 -2.32 3.36 -5.84
N GLY A 15 -1.25 3.27 -5.07
CA GLY A 15 -0.20 2.30 -5.31
C GLY A 15 -0.56 0.97 -4.66
N VAL A 16 -0.31 -0.12 -5.37
CA VAL A 16 -0.59 -1.47 -4.88
C VAL A 16 0.67 -2.31 -5.02
N ALA A 17 0.97 -3.07 -3.98
CA ALA A 17 2.08 -4.01 -3.95
C ALA A 17 1.60 -5.36 -3.45
N VAL A 18 2.37 -6.39 -3.72
CA VAL A 18 2.00 -7.77 -3.36
C VAL A 18 3.21 -8.47 -2.75
N SER A 19 2.96 -9.31 -1.74
CA SER A 19 4.00 -10.18 -1.18
C SER A 19 4.12 -11.45 -2.00
N ASP A 20 5.29 -12.11 -1.88
CA ASP A 20 5.40 -13.50 -2.31
C ASP A 20 4.57 -14.39 -1.36
N PRO A 21 4.30 -15.65 -1.75
CA PRO A 21 3.53 -16.55 -0.88
C PRO A 21 4.19 -16.83 0.47
N LEU A 22 5.51 -16.74 0.54
CA LEU A 22 6.25 -16.94 1.80
C LEU A 22 6.30 -15.69 2.67
N LYS A 23 5.77 -14.56 2.18
CA LYS A 23 5.72 -13.29 2.90
C LYS A 23 7.10 -12.76 3.30
N ILE A 24 8.05 -12.89 2.39
CA ILE A 24 9.43 -12.45 2.59
C ILE A 24 9.70 -11.13 1.87
N PHE A 25 9.25 -11.02 0.62
CA PHE A 25 9.51 -9.86 -0.24
C PHE A 25 8.22 -9.21 -0.70
N ALA A 26 8.23 -7.88 -0.78
CA ALA A 26 7.15 -7.10 -1.38
C ALA A 26 7.60 -6.61 -2.75
N SER A 27 6.71 -6.70 -3.74
CA SER A 27 6.95 -6.24 -5.10
C SER A 27 5.90 -5.23 -5.52
N PRO A 28 6.29 -4.13 -6.19
CA PRO A 28 5.30 -3.22 -6.77
C PRO A 28 4.44 -3.98 -7.78
N LEU A 29 3.13 -3.76 -7.73
CA LEU A 29 2.19 -4.47 -8.60
C LEU A 29 1.57 -3.54 -9.64
N GLU A 30 0.90 -2.48 -9.16
CA GLU A 30 0.13 -1.61 -10.04
C GLU A 30 -0.08 -0.25 -9.40
N THR A 31 -0.24 0.78 -10.22
CA THR A 31 -0.79 2.06 -9.79
C THR A 31 -2.15 2.23 -10.45
N VAL A 32 -3.17 2.44 -9.63
CA VAL A 32 -4.57 2.42 -10.05
C VAL A 32 -5.20 3.80 -9.80
N PRO A 33 -5.99 4.33 -10.72
CA PRO A 33 -6.77 5.54 -10.43
C PRO A 33 -7.64 5.31 -9.19
N THR A 34 -7.68 6.29 -8.30
CA THR A 34 -8.40 6.16 -7.02
C THR A 34 -9.86 5.75 -7.21
N ALA A 35 -10.51 6.28 -8.25
CA ALA A 35 -11.90 5.92 -8.54
C ALA A 35 -12.09 4.43 -8.85
N ASN A 36 -11.03 3.73 -9.24
CA ASN A 36 -11.11 2.33 -9.67
C ASN A 36 -10.56 1.34 -8.65
N ILE A 37 -10.07 1.81 -7.50
CA ILE A 37 -9.32 0.92 -6.59
C ILE A 37 -10.17 -0.23 -6.04
N VAL A 38 -11.41 0.02 -5.64
CA VAL A 38 -12.25 -1.04 -5.08
C VAL A 38 -12.55 -2.11 -6.14
N ASN A 39 -12.87 -1.69 -7.37
CA ASN A 39 -13.09 -2.63 -8.46
C ASN A 39 -11.82 -3.41 -8.81
N TYR A 40 -10.68 -2.73 -8.81
CA TYR A 40 -9.39 -3.39 -9.03
C TYR A 40 -9.16 -4.49 -7.99
N LEU A 41 -9.38 -4.18 -6.71
CA LEU A 41 -9.19 -5.14 -5.63
C LEU A 41 -10.18 -6.30 -5.71
N LYS A 42 -11.43 -6.03 -6.11
CA LYS A 42 -12.41 -7.09 -6.32
C LYS A 42 -11.98 -8.05 -7.43
N ASN A 43 -11.46 -7.51 -8.53
CA ASN A 43 -10.97 -8.34 -9.62
C ASN A 43 -9.73 -9.13 -9.19
N TYR A 44 -8.82 -8.50 -8.48
CA TYR A 44 -7.61 -9.18 -8.00
C TYR A 44 -7.95 -10.31 -7.04
N THR A 45 -8.84 -10.08 -6.09
CA THR A 45 -9.21 -11.10 -5.08
C THR A 45 -10.06 -12.21 -5.65
N SER A 46 -10.70 -12.00 -6.81
CA SER A 46 -11.43 -13.06 -7.49
C SER A 46 -10.49 -14.10 -8.11
N GLU A 47 -9.26 -13.72 -8.42
CA GLU A 47 -8.28 -14.59 -9.08
C GLU A 47 -7.13 -15.00 -8.14
N ASN A 48 -6.93 -14.28 -7.04
CA ASN A 48 -5.81 -14.50 -6.12
C ASN A 48 -6.30 -14.47 -4.68
N GLU A 49 -5.81 -15.37 -3.87
CA GLU A 49 -6.12 -15.36 -2.44
C GLU A 49 -5.33 -14.26 -1.74
N VAL A 50 -6.03 -13.39 -1.03
CA VAL A 50 -5.43 -12.31 -0.25
C VAL A 50 -5.71 -12.54 1.22
N GLU A 51 -4.65 -12.61 2.01
CA GLU A 51 -4.75 -12.87 3.45
C GLU A 51 -5.07 -11.60 4.23
N MET A 52 -4.52 -10.46 3.80
CA MET A 52 -4.60 -9.22 4.55
C MET A 52 -4.27 -8.03 3.66
N PHE A 53 -4.89 -6.88 3.94
CA PHE A 53 -4.51 -5.60 3.36
C PHE A 53 -3.67 -4.82 4.37
N VAL A 54 -2.50 -4.35 3.94
CA VAL A 54 -1.64 -3.47 4.73
C VAL A 54 -1.71 -2.08 4.11
N VAL A 55 -2.32 -1.14 4.81
CA VAL A 55 -2.60 0.19 4.28
C VAL A 55 -1.70 1.22 4.98
N GLY A 56 -0.98 2.01 4.21
CA GLY A 56 -0.19 3.10 4.74
C GLY A 56 -1.10 4.17 5.34
N TYR A 57 -0.79 4.61 6.55
CA TYR A 57 -1.59 5.64 7.21
C TYR A 57 -0.75 6.89 7.39
N PRO A 58 -1.15 8.03 6.79
CA PRO A 58 -0.37 9.26 6.86
C PRO A 58 -0.52 9.92 8.24
N VAL A 59 0.60 10.13 8.91
CA VAL A 59 0.66 10.76 10.24
C VAL A 59 1.67 11.90 10.18
N ASN A 60 1.36 13.02 10.82
CA ASN A 60 2.29 14.14 10.94
C ASN A 60 3.40 13.81 11.92
N MET A 61 4.50 14.58 11.86
CA MET A 61 5.65 14.35 12.75
C MET A 61 5.33 14.53 14.22
N ASP A 62 4.23 15.21 14.53
CA ASP A 62 3.74 15.38 15.91
C ASP A 62 2.84 14.22 16.38
N ASN A 63 2.80 13.12 15.64
CA ASN A 63 1.97 11.94 15.89
C ASN A 63 0.47 12.16 15.71
N LYS A 64 0.05 13.28 15.12
CA LYS A 64 -1.34 13.55 14.82
C LYS A 64 -1.66 13.13 13.39
N PRO A 65 -2.90 12.67 13.11
CA PRO A 65 -3.28 12.36 11.74
C PRO A 65 -3.12 13.59 10.83
N SER A 66 -2.61 13.38 9.62
CA SER A 66 -2.50 14.45 8.62
C SER A 66 -3.86 14.69 7.97
N GLU A 67 -3.95 15.75 7.16
CA GLU A 67 -5.17 15.99 6.37
C GLU A 67 -5.48 14.83 5.45
N ALA A 68 -4.45 14.18 4.91
CA ALA A 68 -4.60 13.02 4.04
C ALA A 68 -5.25 11.84 4.77
N ALA A 69 -5.13 11.76 6.10
CA ALA A 69 -5.72 10.69 6.88
C ALA A 69 -7.24 10.63 6.73
N GLN A 70 -7.90 11.76 6.50
CA GLN A 70 -9.35 11.80 6.32
C GLN A 70 -9.77 10.98 5.09
N TYR A 71 -9.00 11.05 4.02
CA TYR A 71 -9.29 10.31 2.79
C TYR A 71 -9.03 8.82 2.98
N VAL A 72 -7.97 8.50 3.72
CA VAL A 72 -7.65 7.10 4.04
C VAL A 72 -8.74 6.50 4.93
N ASP A 73 -9.24 7.25 5.91
CA ASP A 73 -10.31 6.79 6.78
C ASP A 73 -11.58 6.44 5.99
N ILE A 74 -11.93 7.25 5.01
CA ILE A 74 -13.08 6.97 4.13
C ILE A 74 -12.82 5.70 3.33
N PHE A 75 -11.63 5.57 2.76
CA PHE A 75 -11.25 4.38 2.01
C PHE A 75 -11.29 3.12 2.87
N LEU A 76 -10.81 3.21 4.13
CA LEU A 76 -10.82 2.07 5.04
C LEU A 76 -12.25 1.55 5.30
N LYS A 77 -13.20 2.46 5.40
CA LYS A 77 -14.61 2.07 5.57
C LYS A 77 -15.12 1.34 4.33
N GLN A 78 -14.78 1.84 3.14
CA GLN A 78 -15.16 1.19 1.88
C GLN A 78 -14.51 -0.19 1.77
N LEU A 79 -13.25 -0.29 2.14
CA LEU A 79 -12.48 -1.53 2.06
C LEU A 79 -13.07 -2.60 2.98
N LYS A 80 -13.39 -2.24 4.23
CA LYS A 80 -13.97 -3.17 5.19
C LYS A 80 -15.37 -3.61 4.77
N LYS A 81 -16.14 -2.72 4.15
CA LYS A 81 -17.46 -3.05 3.65
C LYS A 81 -17.39 -3.99 2.45
N ALA A 82 -16.44 -3.76 1.54
CA ALA A 82 -16.28 -4.57 0.34
C ALA A 82 -15.67 -5.94 0.64
N PHE A 83 -14.80 -6.03 1.65
CA PHE A 83 -14.05 -7.24 1.98
C PHE A 83 -14.13 -7.53 3.49
N PRO A 84 -15.32 -7.87 3.99
CA PRO A 84 -15.51 -8.02 5.45
C PRO A 84 -14.73 -9.19 6.06
N SER A 85 -14.30 -10.16 5.25
CA SER A 85 -13.54 -11.31 5.74
C SER A 85 -12.02 -11.12 5.65
N VAL A 86 -11.55 -10.02 5.06
CA VAL A 86 -10.11 -9.77 4.91
C VAL A 86 -9.66 -8.76 5.96
N PRO A 87 -8.73 -9.12 6.86
CA PRO A 87 -8.20 -8.16 7.84
C PRO A 87 -7.50 -6.98 7.18
N VAL A 88 -7.59 -5.82 7.80
CA VAL A 88 -6.92 -4.60 7.37
C VAL A 88 -6.06 -4.11 8.52
N VAL A 89 -4.77 -3.89 8.25
CA VAL A 89 -3.85 -3.32 9.23
C VAL A 89 -3.29 -2.02 8.68
N LEU A 90 -2.93 -1.12 9.58
CA LEU A 90 -2.36 0.17 9.23
C LEU A 90 -0.87 0.17 9.49
N GLU A 91 -0.11 0.79 8.60
CA GLU A 91 1.32 0.99 8.76
C GLU A 91 1.62 2.48 8.67
N ASP A 92 2.42 3.00 9.60
CA ASP A 92 2.79 4.41 9.64
C ASP A 92 3.64 4.77 8.42
N GLU A 93 3.18 5.71 7.61
CA GLU A 93 3.84 6.13 6.38
C GLU A 93 5.02 7.06 6.58
N ARG A 94 5.19 7.66 7.77
CA ARG A 94 6.20 8.71 7.99
C ARG A 94 7.61 8.29 7.59
N PHE A 95 7.94 7.04 7.77
CA PHE A 95 9.30 6.53 7.55
C PHE A 95 9.47 5.83 6.22
N THR A 96 8.37 5.43 5.58
CA THR A 96 8.44 4.65 4.33
C THR A 96 8.77 5.49 3.12
N SER A 97 8.30 6.73 3.06
CA SER A 97 8.55 7.60 1.90
C SER A 97 10.02 7.96 1.75
N VAL A 98 10.75 8.12 2.86
CA VAL A 98 12.20 8.38 2.82
C VAL A 98 12.92 7.17 2.25
N LEU A 99 12.54 5.97 2.70
CA LEU A 99 13.12 4.73 2.20
C LEU A 99 12.79 4.51 0.72
N ALA A 100 11.61 4.94 0.28
CA ALA A 100 11.22 4.86 -1.12
C ALA A 100 12.17 5.64 -2.00
N PHE A 101 12.42 6.90 -1.65
CA PHE A 101 13.36 7.72 -2.40
C PHE A 101 14.76 7.13 -2.42
N GLN A 102 15.22 6.62 -1.28
CA GLN A 102 16.55 6.03 -1.19
C GLN A 102 16.67 4.79 -2.08
N SER A 103 15.66 3.92 -2.07
CA SER A 103 15.64 2.74 -2.92
C SER A 103 15.70 3.09 -4.39
N LEU A 104 15.05 4.18 -4.79
CA LEU A 104 15.03 4.62 -6.17
C LEU A 104 16.37 5.19 -6.60
N ILE A 105 16.98 5.97 -5.76
CA ILE A 105 18.34 6.49 -5.99
C ILE A 105 19.31 5.32 -6.12
N ASP A 106 19.22 4.36 -5.22
CA ASP A 106 20.11 3.20 -5.20
C ASP A 106 19.93 2.30 -6.42
N SER A 107 18.71 2.24 -6.99
CA SER A 107 18.46 1.46 -8.19
C SER A 107 18.92 2.16 -9.48
N GLY A 108 19.41 3.40 -9.38
CA GLY A 108 19.91 4.15 -10.51
C GLY A 108 18.81 4.78 -11.36
N VAL A 109 17.60 4.85 -10.85
CA VAL A 109 16.49 5.49 -11.57
C VAL A 109 16.67 7.00 -11.51
N LYS A 110 16.94 7.62 -12.64
CA LYS A 110 17.19 9.06 -12.72
C LYS A 110 15.91 9.88 -12.75
N LYS A 111 14.82 9.30 -13.22
CA LYS A 111 13.56 10.01 -13.39
C LYS A 111 12.42 9.04 -13.15
N MET A 112 11.54 9.37 -12.21
CA MET A 112 10.38 8.56 -11.93
C MET A 112 9.10 9.33 -12.18
N ASP A 113 8.16 8.70 -12.85
CA ASP A 113 6.82 9.24 -12.89
C ASP A 113 6.10 8.96 -11.55
N LYS A 114 5.00 9.66 -11.32
CA LYS A 114 4.25 9.55 -10.09
C LYS A 114 3.66 8.16 -9.88
N ALA A 115 3.31 7.47 -10.97
CA ALA A 115 2.75 6.13 -10.89
C ALA A 115 3.77 5.13 -10.34
N ALA A 116 5.03 5.23 -10.78
CA ALA A 116 6.09 4.37 -10.27
C ALA A 116 6.37 4.63 -8.78
N VAL A 117 6.34 5.90 -8.37
CA VAL A 117 6.52 6.27 -6.96
C VAL A 117 5.44 5.64 -6.09
N ASP A 118 4.18 5.70 -6.53
CA ASP A 118 3.05 5.22 -5.74
C ASP A 118 3.14 3.71 -5.47
N LYS A 119 3.42 2.91 -6.49
CA LYS A 119 3.51 1.46 -6.30
C LYS A 119 4.76 1.03 -5.55
N VAL A 120 5.88 1.76 -5.68
CA VAL A 120 7.08 1.51 -4.88
C VAL A 120 6.83 1.87 -3.42
N SER A 121 6.13 2.98 -3.16
CA SER A 121 5.74 3.34 -1.80
C SER A 121 4.88 2.25 -1.16
N ALA A 122 3.92 1.69 -1.92
CA ALA A 122 3.11 0.58 -1.44
C ALA A 122 3.96 -0.64 -1.10
N ALA A 123 4.96 -0.95 -1.93
CA ALA A 123 5.87 -2.06 -1.67
C ALA A 123 6.67 -1.85 -0.39
N LEU A 124 7.11 -0.61 -0.13
CA LEU A 124 7.87 -0.31 1.09
C LEU A 124 6.98 -0.35 2.34
N ILE A 125 5.75 0.11 2.24
CA ILE A 125 4.78 -0.03 3.33
C ILE A 125 4.62 -1.50 3.68
N LEU A 126 4.41 -2.34 2.68
CA LEU A 126 4.23 -3.77 2.87
C LEU A 126 5.49 -4.44 3.41
N GLN A 127 6.66 -4.10 2.86
CA GLN A 127 7.94 -4.67 3.31
C GLN A 127 8.22 -4.30 4.76
N THR A 128 7.99 -3.06 5.14
CA THR A 128 8.18 -2.59 6.51
C THR A 128 7.31 -3.38 7.48
N TYR A 129 6.06 -3.59 7.11
CA TYR A 129 5.14 -4.39 7.92
C TYR A 129 5.66 -5.83 8.08
N MET A 130 6.04 -6.47 6.98
CA MET A 130 6.51 -7.85 7.02
C MET A 130 7.79 -8.01 7.83
N ASP A 131 8.74 -7.08 7.69
CA ASP A 131 10.01 -7.12 8.42
C ASP A 131 9.79 -6.96 9.92
N ARG A 132 8.85 -6.11 10.30
CA ARG A 132 8.53 -5.89 11.72
C ARG A 132 7.84 -7.10 12.35
N LYS A 133 7.16 -7.93 11.55
CA LYS A 133 6.41 -9.09 12.03
C LYS A 133 7.21 -10.39 12.02
N LYS A 134 8.44 -10.33 11.58
CA LYS A 134 9.33 -11.51 11.61
C LYS A 134 9.84 -11.80 13.02
#